data_1a1e50467220d3ddee57a32d5b774ccc
#
_entry.id   1a1e50467220d3ddee57a32d5b774ccc
#
_cell.length_a   1.000
_cell.length_b   1.000
_cell.length_c   1.000
_cell.angle_alpha   90.00
_cell.angle_beta   90.00
_cell.angle_gamma   90.00
#
_symmetry.space_group_name_H-M   'P 1'
#
loop_
_entity.id
_entity.type
_entity.pdbx_description
1 polymer ?
#
loop_
_entity_poly.entity_id
_entity_poly.type
_entity_poly.pdbx_seq_one_letter_code
_entity_poly.pdbx_strand_id
1 'polypeptide(L)'
;NRNRRLIFCGSCVIIKTVILKRTRKMLMRDVIEHYNKLIDENNDPARDPKPLRDYMDKWDGEKFIESMQLDKSKSVLEIGIGTGRLAIKVAPICKSLCGIDISEKTIGRAAENLSTYRNIKLICGDFMSCEFEAQFDVIYSSLTFMHIQDKLSAIQKIATLLTNNGLFVLSIDKNQNEYIDMGDRKVKIYPDNPNDIRSYLSISKLKIINEFETDHAYVTVSTKASLV
;
A
#
# COMPACT_ATOMS: atom_id res chain seq x y z
N ASN A 1 -6.54 -34.18 39.26
CA ASN A 1 -6.92 -32.83 38.83
C ASN A 1 -5.89 -31.81 39.34
N ARG A 2 -4.85 -31.52 38.56
CA ARG A 2 -3.95 -30.41 38.82
C ARG A 2 -4.03 -29.45 37.59
N ASN A 3 -4.78 -28.36 37.73
CA ASN A 3 -4.77 -27.21 36.83
C ASN A 3 -3.38 -26.55 36.91
N ARG A 4 -2.52 -26.79 35.90
CA ARG A 4 -1.32 -25.98 35.68
C ARG A 4 -1.75 -24.69 34.96
N ARG A 5 -1.92 -23.62 35.75
CA ARG A 5 -1.94 -22.24 35.20
C ARG A 5 -0.54 -21.94 34.66
N LEU A 6 -0.43 -21.74 33.36
CA LEU A 6 0.76 -21.17 32.75
C LEU A 6 0.87 -19.70 33.19
N ILE A 7 1.78 -19.45 34.15
CA ILE A 7 2.14 -18.08 34.53
C ILE A 7 3.09 -17.57 33.45
N PHE A 8 2.58 -16.73 32.56
CA PHE A 8 3.43 -16.01 31.59
C PHE A 8 4.26 -14.98 32.35
N CYS A 9 5.59 -15.17 32.42
CA CYS A 9 6.52 -14.23 33.04
C CYS A 9 6.53 -12.93 32.19
N GLY A 10 6.16 -11.80 32.78
CA GLY A 10 6.10 -10.50 32.14
C GLY A 10 7.40 -10.11 31.40
N SER A 11 8.55 -10.55 31.88
CA SER A 11 9.86 -10.36 31.24
C SER A 11 9.95 -11.02 29.86
N CYS A 12 9.34 -12.18 29.67
CA CYS A 12 9.36 -12.90 28.39
C CYS A 12 8.51 -12.19 27.32
N VAL A 13 7.43 -11.53 27.70
CA VAL A 13 6.57 -10.73 26.80
C VAL A 13 7.30 -9.45 26.37
N ILE A 14 7.95 -8.76 27.29
CA ILE A 14 8.71 -7.53 27.01
C ILE A 14 9.88 -7.83 26.06
N ILE A 15 10.65 -8.90 26.30
CA ILE A 15 11.76 -9.29 25.42
C ILE A 15 11.26 -9.62 24.02
N LYS A 16 10.18 -10.40 23.88
CA LYS A 16 9.58 -10.69 22.57
C LYS A 16 9.14 -9.42 21.85
N THR A 17 8.51 -8.48 22.54
CA THR A 17 8.04 -7.21 21.96
C THR A 17 9.22 -6.34 21.49
N VAL A 18 10.31 -6.29 22.25
CA VAL A 18 11.52 -5.53 21.89
C VAL A 18 12.20 -6.15 20.67
N ILE A 19 12.33 -7.49 20.64
CA ILE A 19 12.92 -8.21 19.51
C ILE A 19 12.07 -7.97 18.24
N LEU A 20 10.76 -8.12 18.32
CA LEU A 20 9.84 -7.89 17.19
C LEU A 20 9.93 -6.46 16.64
N LYS A 21 9.97 -5.46 17.53
CA LYS A 21 10.15 -4.04 17.11
C LYS A 21 11.51 -3.82 16.41
N ARG A 22 12.57 -4.45 16.92
CA ARG A 22 13.92 -4.33 16.36
C ARG A 22 14.03 -4.99 14.98
N THR A 23 13.45 -6.19 14.85
CA THR A 23 13.39 -6.91 13.56
C THR A 23 12.56 -6.13 12.54
N ARG A 24 11.38 -5.62 12.92
CA ARG A 24 10.55 -4.79 12.04
C ARG A 24 11.31 -3.54 11.57
N LYS A 25 12.02 -2.85 12.47
CA LYS A 25 12.82 -1.67 12.12
C LYS A 25 13.95 -2.00 11.15
N MET A 26 14.58 -3.16 11.28
CA MET A 26 15.64 -3.62 10.37
C MET A 26 15.08 -3.93 8.99
N LEU A 27 14.01 -4.72 8.89
CA LEU A 27 13.37 -5.05 7.61
C LEU A 27 12.84 -3.82 6.87
N MET A 28 12.29 -2.86 7.62
CA MET A 28 11.85 -1.58 7.06
C MET A 28 13.03 -0.78 6.48
N ARG A 29 14.19 -0.82 7.13
CA ARG A 29 15.40 -0.18 6.64
C ARG A 29 15.86 -0.79 5.31
N ASP A 30 15.84 -2.12 5.18
CA ASP A 30 16.22 -2.81 3.95
C ASP A 30 15.29 -2.42 2.77
N VAL A 31 13.99 -2.26 3.03
CA VAL A 31 13.02 -1.76 2.05
C VAL A 31 13.36 -0.32 1.62
N ILE A 32 13.61 0.57 2.59
CA ILE A 32 13.98 1.98 2.30
C ILE A 32 15.27 2.04 1.47
N GLU A 33 16.31 1.30 1.88
CA GLU A 33 17.58 1.25 1.17
C GLU A 33 17.42 0.74 -0.27
N HIS A 34 16.58 -0.28 -0.47
CA HIS A 34 16.28 -0.81 -1.80
C HIS A 34 15.67 0.25 -2.72
N TYR A 35 14.58 0.91 -2.27
CA TYR A 35 13.89 1.92 -3.09
C TYR A 35 14.74 3.18 -3.28
N ASN A 36 15.51 3.60 -2.28
CA ASN A 36 16.50 4.67 -2.45
C ASN A 36 17.51 4.33 -3.54
N LYS A 37 18.01 3.08 -3.56
CA LYS A 37 18.98 2.62 -4.55
C LYS A 37 18.37 2.56 -5.95
N LEU A 38 17.11 2.14 -6.10
CA LEU A 38 16.44 2.17 -7.40
C LEU A 38 16.40 3.58 -7.99
N ILE A 39 16.17 4.62 -7.17
CA ILE A 39 16.24 6.01 -7.64
C ILE A 39 17.65 6.40 -8.06
N ASP A 40 18.68 5.98 -7.30
CA ASP A 40 20.10 6.23 -7.67
C ASP A 40 20.47 5.53 -8.99
N GLU A 41 19.88 4.38 -9.26
CA GLU A 41 20.00 3.62 -10.52
C GLU A 41 19.12 4.22 -11.65
N ASN A 42 18.47 5.37 -11.40
CA ASN A 42 17.59 6.06 -12.33
C ASN A 42 16.35 5.25 -12.75
N ASN A 43 15.87 4.36 -11.89
CA ASN A 43 14.60 3.66 -12.08
C ASN A 43 13.45 4.61 -11.73
N ASP A 44 12.62 4.95 -12.74
CA ASP A 44 11.50 5.88 -12.57
C ASP A 44 10.27 5.44 -13.37
N PRO A 45 9.43 4.56 -12.83
CA PRO A 45 8.25 4.04 -13.52
C PRO A 45 7.27 5.12 -14.00
N ALA A 46 7.30 6.33 -13.43
CA ALA A 46 6.48 7.45 -13.90
C ALA A 46 6.95 8.05 -15.23
N ARG A 47 8.25 7.95 -15.52
CA ARG A 47 8.90 8.49 -16.72
C ARG A 47 9.38 7.42 -17.70
N ASP A 48 9.19 6.16 -17.39
CA ASP A 48 9.59 5.06 -18.25
C ASP A 48 9.03 5.18 -19.66
N PRO A 49 9.75 4.68 -20.68
CA PRO A 49 9.21 4.60 -22.04
C PRO A 49 7.99 3.70 -22.10
N LYS A 50 7.14 3.93 -23.10
CA LYS A 50 5.84 3.25 -23.23
C LYS A 50 5.88 1.72 -23.01
N PRO A 51 6.84 0.95 -23.56
CA PRO A 51 6.86 -0.50 -23.35
C PRO A 51 7.01 -0.92 -21.90
N LEU A 52 7.79 -0.18 -21.09
CA LEU A 52 7.95 -0.46 -19.67
C LEU A 52 6.70 -0.03 -18.89
N ARG A 53 6.06 1.09 -19.23
CA ARG A 53 4.78 1.49 -18.65
C ARG A 53 3.69 0.47 -18.93
N ASP A 54 3.57 -0.01 -20.16
CA ASP A 54 2.62 -1.06 -20.56
C ASP A 54 2.90 -2.37 -19.80
N TYR A 55 4.17 -2.66 -19.51
CA TYR A 55 4.54 -3.80 -18.66
C TYR A 55 4.07 -3.60 -17.21
N MET A 56 4.27 -2.41 -16.64
CA MET A 56 3.80 -2.10 -15.28
C MET A 56 2.26 -2.09 -15.17
N ASP A 57 1.54 -1.73 -16.24
CA ASP A 57 0.08 -1.77 -16.28
C ASP A 57 -0.50 -3.21 -16.19
N LYS A 58 0.36 -4.26 -16.28
CA LYS A 58 -0.05 -5.66 -16.05
C LYS A 58 -0.42 -5.97 -14.59
N TRP A 59 -0.07 -5.12 -13.64
CA TRP A 59 -0.50 -5.24 -12.23
C TRP A 59 -1.73 -4.41 -11.89
N ASP A 60 -2.06 -3.39 -12.70
CA ASP A 60 -3.18 -2.48 -12.42
C ASP A 60 -3.92 -2.05 -13.71
N GLY A 61 -3.37 -1.18 -14.55
CA GLY A 61 -3.97 -0.78 -15.83
C GLY A 61 -5.17 0.16 -15.69
N GLU A 62 -5.88 0.36 -16.82
CA GLU A 62 -7.02 1.29 -16.88
C GLU A 62 -8.19 0.86 -15.99
N LYS A 63 -8.55 -0.43 -16.01
CA LYS A 63 -9.66 -0.96 -15.20
C LYS A 63 -9.47 -0.74 -13.71
N PHE A 64 -8.22 -0.72 -13.22
CA PHE A 64 -7.89 -0.39 -11.84
C PHE A 64 -8.26 1.06 -11.53
N ILE A 65 -7.91 2.01 -12.41
CA ILE A 65 -8.26 3.42 -12.25
C ILE A 65 -9.78 3.63 -12.38
N GLU A 66 -10.43 3.02 -13.36
CA GLU A 66 -11.89 3.10 -13.55
C GLU A 66 -12.66 2.60 -12.32
N SER A 67 -12.16 1.53 -11.68
CA SER A 67 -12.81 0.95 -10.50
C SER A 67 -12.79 1.86 -9.27
N MET A 68 -11.96 2.91 -9.25
CA MET A 68 -11.93 3.94 -8.21
C MET A 68 -13.12 4.90 -8.29
N GLN A 69 -13.84 4.98 -9.41
CA GLN A 69 -15.01 5.85 -9.64
C GLN A 69 -14.71 7.32 -9.29
N LEU A 70 -13.59 7.82 -9.78
CA LEU A 70 -13.07 9.15 -9.45
C LEU A 70 -13.84 10.27 -10.16
N ASP A 71 -14.00 11.37 -9.43
CA ASP A 71 -14.46 12.65 -9.95
C ASP A 71 -13.85 13.81 -9.15
N LYS A 72 -14.13 15.05 -9.55
CA LYS A 72 -13.60 16.26 -8.91
C LYS A 72 -14.10 16.54 -7.48
N SER A 73 -14.97 15.70 -6.92
CA SER A 73 -15.39 15.77 -5.52
C SER A 73 -14.57 14.87 -4.59
N LYS A 74 -13.86 13.88 -5.13
CA LYS A 74 -13.22 12.80 -4.38
C LYS A 74 -11.86 13.18 -3.83
N SER A 75 -11.69 12.98 -2.53
CA SER A 75 -10.39 12.98 -1.84
C SER A 75 -9.79 11.57 -1.88
N VAL A 76 -8.50 11.47 -2.22
CA VAL A 76 -7.84 10.20 -2.52
C VAL A 76 -6.59 10.01 -1.69
N LEU A 77 -6.33 8.79 -1.23
CA LEU A 77 -5.04 8.37 -0.64
C LEU A 77 -4.43 7.24 -1.48
N GLU A 78 -3.18 7.42 -1.91
CA GLU A 78 -2.35 6.38 -2.48
C GLU A 78 -1.34 5.87 -1.45
N ILE A 79 -1.40 4.56 -1.16
CA ILE A 79 -0.45 3.90 -0.26
C ILE A 79 0.65 3.27 -1.11
N GLY A 80 1.89 3.75 -0.95
CA GLY A 80 3.03 3.39 -1.79
C GLY A 80 3.00 4.13 -3.13
N ILE A 81 2.99 5.49 -3.07
CA ILE A 81 2.89 6.31 -4.28
C ILE A 81 4.07 6.11 -5.24
N GLY A 82 5.21 5.60 -4.75
CA GLY A 82 6.39 5.44 -5.56
C GLY A 82 6.84 6.77 -6.17
N THR A 83 7.26 6.75 -7.43
CA THR A 83 7.63 7.96 -8.19
C THR A 83 6.42 8.70 -8.80
N GLY A 84 5.20 8.24 -8.50
CA GLY A 84 3.96 8.89 -8.93
C GLY A 84 3.34 8.33 -10.21
N ARG A 85 3.66 7.09 -10.60
CA ARG A 85 3.17 6.47 -11.85
C ARG A 85 1.64 6.46 -11.97
N LEU A 86 0.94 6.05 -10.92
CA LEU A 86 -0.52 6.08 -10.89
C LEU A 86 -1.05 7.48 -10.56
N ALA A 87 -0.36 8.21 -9.68
CA ALA A 87 -0.73 9.57 -9.30
C ALA A 87 -0.88 10.52 -10.50
N ILE A 88 -0.03 10.40 -11.53
CA ILE A 88 -0.13 11.17 -12.79
C ILE A 88 -1.49 10.95 -13.48
N LYS A 89 -2.03 9.72 -13.41
CA LYS A 89 -3.34 9.37 -14.00
C LYS A 89 -4.51 9.82 -13.10
N VAL A 90 -4.32 9.79 -11.78
CA VAL A 90 -5.36 10.05 -10.76
C VAL A 90 -5.53 11.56 -10.46
N ALA A 91 -4.44 12.29 -10.31
CA ALA A 91 -4.48 13.71 -9.93
C ALA A 91 -5.35 14.59 -10.85
N PRO A 92 -5.34 14.38 -12.19
CA PRO A 92 -6.18 15.18 -13.11
C PRO A 92 -7.69 14.98 -12.91
N ILE A 93 -8.14 13.88 -12.29
CA ILE A 93 -9.55 13.48 -12.22
C ILE A 93 -10.13 13.47 -10.81
N CYS A 94 -9.32 13.72 -9.77
CA CYS A 94 -9.79 13.82 -8.38
C CYS A 94 -9.78 15.25 -7.85
N LYS A 95 -10.38 15.47 -6.67
CA LYS A 95 -10.35 16.73 -5.92
C LYS A 95 -8.97 16.97 -5.33
N SER A 96 -8.46 15.97 -4.60
CA SER A 96 -7.16 16.02 -3.94
C SER A 96 -6.58 14.62 -3.83
N LEU A 97 -5.27 14.51 -3.94
CA LEU A 97 -4.52 13.27 -3.78
C LEU A 97 -3.49 13.44 -2.66
N CYS A 98 -3.52 12.56 -1.68
CA CYS A 98 -2.45 12.37 -0.72
C CYS A 98 -1.69 11.10 -1.10
N GLY A 99 -0.38 11.19 -1.25
CA GLY A 99 0.47 10.01 -1.51
C GLY A 99 1.45 9.81 -0.37
N ILE A 100 1.60 8.57 0.08
CA ILE A 100 2.58 8.20 1.11
C ILE A 100 3.54 7.15 0.57
N ASP A 101 4.83 7.33 0.84
CA ASP A 101 5.87 6.33 0.57
C ASP A 101 6.93 6.38 1.67
N ILE A 102 7.59 5.25 1.92
CA ILE A 102 8.57 5.13 2.99
C ILE A 102 9.96 5.65 2.58
N SER A 103 10.25 5.70 1.28
CA SER A 103 11.54 6.10 0.72
C SER A 103 11.58 7.61 0.47
N GLU A 104 12.53 8.31 1.11
CA GLU A 104 12.73 9.75 0.94
C GLU A 104 13.10 10.11 -0.50
N LYS A 105 14.01 9.33 -1.13
CA LYS A 105 14.41 9.57 -2.51
C LYS A 105 13.26 9.36 -3.50
N THR A 106 12.44 8.34 -3.24
CA THR A 106 11.25 8.06 -4.05
C THR A 106 10.24 9.20 -3.95
N ILE A 107 9.97 9.71 -2.74
CA ILE A 107 9.11 10.90 -2.54
C ILE A 107 9.71 12.15 -3.22
N GLY A 108 11.02 12.35 -3.14
CA GLY A 108 11.69 13.44 -3.86
C GLY A 108 11.45 13.36 -5.36
N ARG A 109 11.60 12.18 -5.96
CA ARG A 109 11.32 11.94 -7.39
C ARG A 109 9.84 12.13 -7.71
N ALA A 110 8.92 11.66 -6.86
CA ALA A 110 7.49 11.92 -7.01
C ALA A 110 7.18 13.40 -7.02
N ALA A 111 7.80 14.21 -6.14
CA ALA A 111 7.61 15.65 -6.11
C ALA A 111 8.04 16.33 -7.42
N GLU A 112 9.14 15.88 -8.03
CA GLU A 112 9.56 16.36 -9.35
C GLU A 112 8.56 15.99 -10.44
N ASN A 113 8.13 14.72 -10.50
CA ASN A 113 7.23 14.18 -11.51
C ASN A 113 5.83 14.80 -11.45
N LEU A 114 5.38 15.16 -10.24
CA LEU A 114 4.04 15.64 -9.95
C LEU A 114 3.98 17.17 -9.76
N SER A 115 5.08 17.89 -10.02
CA SER A 115 5.25 19.33 -9.75
C SER A 115 4.21 20.23 -10.45
N THR A 116 3.61 19.77 -11.53
CA THR A 116 2.55 20.50 -12.28
C THR A 116 1.17 20.42 -11.63
N TYR A 117 0.94 19.44 -10.73
CA TYR A 117 -0.34 19.25 -10.05
C TYR A 117 -0.36 20.01 -8.72
N ARG A 118 -1.39 20.84 -8.50
CA ARG A 118 -1.54 21.64 -7.28
C ARG A 118 -2.40 20.99 -6.20
N ASN A 119 -3.01 19.86 -6.51
CA ASN A 119 -3.94 19.14 -5.64
C ASN A 119 -3.30 17.91 -4.99
N ILE A 120 -1.96 17.82 -4.93
CA ILE A 120 -1.22 16.69 -4.38
C ILE A 120 -0.51 17.08 -3.08
N LYS A 121 -0.61 16.22 -2.08
CA LYS A 121 0.18 16.23 -0.85
C LYS A 121 1.02 14.96 -0.79
N LEU A 122 2.33 15.08 -0.64
CA LEU A 122 3.25 13.95 -0.49
C LEU A 122 3.70 13.83 0.96
N ILE A 123 3.76 12.60 1.46
CA ILE A 123 4.20 12.26 2.81
C ILE A 123 5.32 11.21 2.71
N CYS A 124 6.48 11.51 3.28
CA CYS A 124 7.53 10.52 3.47
C CYS A 124 7.35 9.83 4.83
N GLY A 125 7.04 8.53 4.86
CA GLY A 125 6.83 7.81 6.11
C GLY A 125 6.22 6.43 5.95
N ASP A 126 6.23 5.67 7.03
CA ASP A 126 5.56 4.36 7.11
C ASP A 126 4.06 4.56 7.28
N PHE A 127 3.28 4.01 6.36
CA PHE A 127 1.82 4.05 6.40
C PHE A 127 1.26 3.56 7.74
N MET A 128 1.85 2.51 8.32
CA MET A 128 1.34 1.91 9.56
C MET A 128 1.46 2.85 10.77
N SER A 129 2.46 3.72 10.80
CA SER A 129 2.71 4.66 11.90
C SER A 129 2.28 6.10 11.61
N CYS A 130 2.05 6.45 10.34
CA CYS A 130 1.62 7.79 9.95
C CYS A 130 0.20 8.07 10.44
N GLU A 131 -0.04 9.25 11.00
CA GLU A 131 -1.37 9.74 11.34
C GLU A 131 -1.90 10.63 10.21
N PHE A 132 -3.18 10.49 9.89
CA PHE A 132 -3.87 11.26 8.87
C PHE A 132 -4.98 12.07 9.53
N GLU A 133 -5.01 13.37 9.26
CA GLU A 133 -5.98 14.31 9.85
C GLU A 133 -7.37 14.24 9.20
N ALA A 134 -7.48 13.59 8.03
CA ALA A 134 -8.72 13.53 7.26
C ALA A 134 -9.04 12.10 6.82
N GLN A 135 -10.30 11.85 6.51
CA GLN A 135 -10.76 10.65 5.82
C GLN A 135 -10.73 10.88 4.30
N PHE A 136 -10.74 9.76 3.56
CA PHE A 136 -10.65 9.75 2.10
C PHE A 136 -11.86 9.04 1.49
N ASP A 137 -12.32 9.54 0.35
CA ASP A 137 -13.38 8.90 -0.42
C ASP A 137 -12.90 7.68 -1.16
N VAL A 138 -11.62 7.68 -1.56
CA VAL A 138 -10.96 6.55 -2.20
C VAL A 138 -9.58 6.35 -1.59
N ILE A 139 -9.26 5.11 -1.25
CA ILE A 139 -7.91 4.69 -0.89
C ILE A 139 -7.52 3.59 -1.86
N TYR A 140 -6.30 3.67 -2.41
CA TYR A 140 -5.81 2.61 -3.28
C TYR A 140 -4.34 2.28 -3.01
N SER A 141 -3.96 1.07 -3.41
CA SER A 141 -2.58 0.59 -3.35
C SER A 141 -2.32 -0.42 -4.46
N SER A 142 -1.17 -0.29 -5.11
CA SER A 142 -0.67 -1.25 -6.08
C SER A 142 0.81 -1.51 -5.80
N LEU A 143 1.23 -2.79 -5.88
CA LEU A 143 2.63 -3.24 -5.71
C LEU A 143 3.29 -2.83 -4.36
N THR A 144 2.50 -2.62 -3.31
CA THR A 144 3.00 -2.13 -2.02
C THR A 144 2.68 -3.06 -0.86
N PHE A 145 1.50 -3.72 -0.89
CA PHE A 145 1.04 -4.53 0.23
C PHE A 145 1.99 -5.68 0.60
N MET A 146 2.75 -6.20 -0.35
CA MET A 146 3.77 -7.20 -0.10
C MET A 146 4.86 -6.75 0.88
N HIS A 147 5.05 -5.45 1.12
CA HIS A 147 5.98 -4.93 2.12
C HIS A 147 5.38 -4.82 3.52
N ILE A 148 4.07 -4.99 3.66
CA ILE A 148 3.35 -4.91 4.93
C ILE A 148 3.18 -6.31 5.51
N GLN A 149 3.85 -6.60 6.64
CA GLN A 149 3.72 -7.90 7.30
C GLN A 149 2.35 -8.09 7.95
N ASP A 150 1.85 -7.09 8.67
CA ASP A 150 0.55 -7.11 9.35
C ASP A 150 -0.53 -6.49 8.46
N LYS A 151 -0.98 -7.27 7.49
CA LYS A 151 -1.98 -6.85 6.51
C LYS A 151 -3.35 -6.60 7.13
N LEU A 152 -3.72 -7.37 8.15
CA LEU A 152 -4.99 -7.17 8.86
C LEU A 152 -5.03 -5.79 9.52
N SER A 153 -4.01 -5.42 10.28
CA SER A 153 -3.93 -4.09 10.89
C SER A 153 -3.89 -2.97 9.85
N ALA A 154 -3.23 -3.20 8.70
CA ALA A 154 -3.24 -2.22 7.61
C ALA A 154 -4.65 -2.00 7.04
N ILE A 155 -5.39 -3.08 6.77
CA ILE A 155 -6.76 -3.00 6.24
C ILE A 155 -7.72 -2.40 7.29
N GLN A 156 -7.55 -2.72 8.57
CA GLN A 156 -8.31 -2.07 9.65
C GLN A 156 -8.04 -0.56 9.70
N LYS A 157 -6.79 -0.13 9.57
CA LYS A 157 -6.44 1.29 9.48
C LYS A 157 -7.09 1.95 8.26
N ILE A 158 -7.04 1.31 7.09
CA ILE A 158 -7.71 1.79 5.88
C ILE A 158 -9.21 1.97 6.13
N ALA A 159 -9.87 1.01 6.77
CA ALA A 159 -11.29 1.10 7.09
C ALA A 159 -11.62 2.31 8.01
N THR A 160 -10.71 2.73 8.90
CA THR A 160 -10.91 3.94 9.70
C THR A 160 -10.72 5.23 8.90
N LEU A 161 -9.83 5.20 7.91
CA LEU A 161 -9.51 6.34 7.06
C LEU A 161 -10.51 6.55 5.91
N LEU A 162 -11.34 5.56 5.59
CA LEU A 162 -12.40 5.70 4.58
C LEU A 162 -13.59 6.48 5.12
N THR A 163 -14.13 7.38 4.30
CA THR A 163 -15.45 7.97 4.49
C THR A 163 -16.54 6.88 4.40
N ASN A 164 -17.77 7.18 4.83
CA ASN A 164 -18.92 6.31 4.58
C ASN A 164 -19.13 6.16 3.06
N ASN A 165 -19.34 4.94 2.60
CA ASN A 165 -19.38 4.56 1.17
C ASN A 165 -18.07 4.80 0.41
N GLY A 166 -16.98 5.10 1.10
CA GLY A 166 -15.65 5.22 0.49
C GLY A 166 -15.17 3.88 -0.07
N LEU A 167 -14.32 3.94 -1.10
CA LEU A 167 -13.81 2.78 -1.81
C LEU A 167 -12.36 2.49 -1.41
N PHE A 168 -12.04 1.22 -1.21
CA PHE A 168 -10.67 0.72 -1.15
C PHE A 168 -10.41 -0.18 -2.36
N VAL A 169 -9.42 0.20 -3.18
CA VAL A 169 -9.02 -0.54 -4.38
C VAL A 169 -7.59 -1.05 -4.18
N LEU A 170 -7.44 -2.36 -4.15
CA LEU A 170 -6.18 -3.04 -3.85
C LEU A 170 -5.79 -3.97 -5.00
N SER A 171 -4.59 -3.76 -5.55
CA SER A 171 -3.93 -4.71 -6.44
C SER A 171 -2.83 -5.45 -5.68
N ILE A 172 -2.90 -6.78 -5.63
CA ILE A 172 -1.91 -7.65 -5.02
C ILE A 172 -1.24 -8.54 -6.06
N ASP A 173 0.06 -8.72 -5.96
CA ASP A 173 0.85 -9.52 -6.90
C ASP A 173 0.48 -11.01 -6.82
N LYS A 174 0.39 -11.67 -7.97
CA LYS A 174 0.26 -13.13 -8.08
C LYS A 174 1.55 -13.87 -7.71
N ASN A 175 2.69 -13.19 -7.72
CA ASN A 175 3.97 -13.75 -7.35
C ASN A 175 4.02 -14.10 -5.86
N GLN A 176 4.42 -15.33 -5.55
CA GLN A 176 4.47 -15.86 -4.18
C GLN A 176 5.91 -16.00 -3.66
N ASN A 177 6.89 -15.36 -4.30
CA ASN A 177 8.25 -15.31 -3.78
C ASN A 177 8.29 -14.51 -2.47
N GLU A 178 9.12 -14.91 -1.53
CA GLU A 178 9.32 -14.20 -0.27
C GLU A 178 10.39 -13.09 -0.36
N TYR A 179 10.99 -12.92 -1.54
CA TYR A 179 12.06 -11.96 -1.76
C TYR A 179 11.94 -11.32 -3.14
N ILE A 180 12.22 -10.01 -3.20
CA ILE A 180 12.63 -9.33 -4.43
C ILE A 180 14.13 -9.56 -4.57
N ASP A 181 14.56 -10.24 -5.63
CA ASP A 181 15.95 -10.55 -5.91
C ASP A 181 16.44 -9.74 -7.11
N MET A 182 17.37 -8.81 -6.85
CA MET A 182 17.98 -7.96 -7.87
C MET A 182 19.40 -8.43 -8.24
N GLY A 183 19.79 -9.63 -7.79
CA GLY A 183 21.11 -10.20 -7.99
C GLY A 183 22.13 -9.69 -6.97
N ASP A 184 22.31 -8.39 -6.85
CA ASP A 184 23.23 -7.74 -5.89
C ASP A 184 22.60 -7.51 -4.51
N ARG A 185 21.28 -7.56 -4.41
CA ARG A 185 20.51 -7.37 -3.17
C ARG A 185 19.22 -8.16 -3.18
N LYS A 186 18.78 -8.53 -1.97
CA LYS A 186 17.49 -9.20 -1.74
C LYS A 186 16.71 -8.43 -0.68
N VAL A 187 15.44 -8.19 -0.98
CA VAL A 187 14.50 -7.55 -0.03
C VAL A 187 13.42 -8.54 0.33
N LYS A 188 13.26 -8.79 1.64
CA LYS A 188 12.19 -9.64 2.11
C LYS A 188 10.84 -8.99 1.87
N ILE A 189 9.91 -9.77 1.31
CA ILE A 189 8.51 -9.40 1.16
C ILE A 189 7.62 -10.46 1.83
N TYR A 190 6.36 -10.13 1.98
CA TYR A 190 5.31 -10.97 2.55
C TYR A 190 4.25 -11.15 1.47
N PRO A 191 4.32 -12.25 0.70
CA PRO A 191 3.38 -12.48 -0.41
C PRO A 191 1.93 -12.33 0.03
N ASP A 192 1.12 -11.76 -0.85
CA ASP A 192 -0.29 -11.57 -0.60
C ASP A 192 -1.07 -12.82 -1.00
N ASN A 193 -2.03 -13.24 -0.16
CA ASN A 193 -2.95 -14.31 -0.50
C ASN A 193 -4.37 -13.73 -0.68
N PRO A 194 -5.04 -13.94 -1.83
CA PRO A 194 -6.35 -13.38 -2.08
C PRO A 194 -7.41 -13.79 -1.05
N ASN A 195 -7.36 -15.04 -0.53
CA ASN A 195 -8.31 -15.50 0.47
C ASN A 195 -8.10 -14.83 1.82
N ASP A 196 -6.84 -14.59 2.20
CA ASP A 196 -6.52 -13.84 3.43
C ASP A 196 -6.98 -12.40 3.30
N ILE A 197 -6.75 -11.75 2.14
CA ILE A 197 -7.22 -10.38 1.87
C ILE A 197 -8.75 -10.30 1.99
N ARG A 198 -9.51 -11.24 1.38
CA ARG A 198 -10.98 -11.29 1.52
C ARG A 198 -11.41 -11.42 2.99
N SER A 199 -10.72 -12.27 3.75
CA SER A 199 -10.98 -12.44 5.19
C SER A 199 -10.70 -11.16 5.97
N TYR A 200 -9.59 -10.49 5.71
CA TYR A 200 -9.20 -9.24 6.39
C TYR A 200 -10.15 -8.07 6.05
N LEU A 201 -10.60 -7.98 4.80
CA LEU A 201 -11.63 -7.02 4.38
C LEU A 201 -12.94 -7.26 5.15
N SER A 202 -13.40 -8.51 5.24
CA SER A 202 -14.62 -8.88 5.97
C SER A 202 -14.49 -8.55 7.48
N ILE A 203 -13.39 -8.91 8.12
CA ILE A 203 -13.11 -8.59 9.53
C ILE A 203 -13.12 -7.07 9.76
N SER A 204 -12.62 -6.31 8.80
CA SER A 204 -12.56 -4.84 8.84
C SER A 204 -13.86 -4.14 8.43
N LYS A 205 -14.94 -4.90 8.21
CA LYS A 205 -16.26 -4.41 7.76
C LYS A 205 -16.22 -3.68 6.41
N LEU A 206 -15.30 -4.07 5.55
CA LEU A 206 -15.25 -3.65 4.16
C LEU A 206 -15.93 -4.73 3.29
N LYS A 207 -16.99 -4.34 2.57
CA LYS A 207 -17.71 -5.23 1.68
C LYS A 207 -17.07 -5.22 0.30
N ILE A 208 -16.65 -6.37 -0.20
CA ILE A 208 -16.18 -6.51 -1.58
C ILE A 208 -17.39 -6.30 -2.51
N ILE A 209 -17.22 -5.39 -3.48
CA ILE A 209 -18.24 -5.05 -4.49
C ILE A 209 -17.80 -5.43 -5.91
N ASN A 210 -16.50 -5.63 -6.13
CA ASN A 210 -15.97 -6.13 -7.38
C ASN A 210 -14.62 -6.83 -7.15
N GLU A 211 -14.33 -7.82 -7.98
CA GLU A 211 -13.02 -8.47 -8.06
C GLU A 211 -12.71 -8.78 -9.52
N PHE A 212 -11.48 -8.63 -9.90
CA PHE A 212 -10.99 -9.01 -11.22
C PHE A 212 -9.50 -9.32 -11.18
N GLU A 213 -9.01 -9.91 -12.25
CA GLU A 213 -7.60 -10.20 -12.42
C GLU A 213 -7.02 -9.40 -13.57
N THR A 214 -5.74 -9.07 -13.43
CA THR A 214 -4.89 -8.61 -14.52
C THR A 214 -3.89 -9.73 -14.85
N ASP A 215 -2.95 -9.49 -15.77
CA ASP A 215 -1.95 -10.49 -16.10
C ASP A 215 -1.16 -10.95 -14.86
N HIS A 216 -0.82 -10.01 -13.98
CA HIS A 216 0.10 -10.26 -12.86
C HIS A 216 -0.51 -10.04 -11.46
N ALA A 217 -1.75 -9.58 -11.37
CA ALA A 217 -2.36 -9.26 -10.08
C ALA A 217 -3.80 -9.74 -9.91
N TYR A 218 -4.19 -9.89 -8.64
CA TYR A 218 -5.58 -9.93 -8.21
C TYR A 218 -5.98 -8.54 -7.71
N VAL A 219 -7.12 -8.04 -8.19
CA VAL A 219 -7.65 -6.73 -7.78
C VAL A 219 -8.95 -6.91 -7.03
N THR A 220 -9.04 -6.28 -5.86
CA THR A 220 -10.28 -6.20 -5.07
C THR A 220 -10.74 -4.76 -4.98
N VAL A 221 -12.04 -4.55 -5.13
CA VAL A 221 -12.72 -3.28 -4.88
C VAL A 221 -13.68 -3.49 -3.73
N SER A 222 -13.47 -2.78 -2.65
CA SER A 222 -14.32 -2.89 -1.47
C SER A 222 -14.83 -1.53 -1.01
N THR A 223 -15.95 -1.52 -0.30
CA THR A 223 -16.58 -0.30 0.21
C THR A 223 -16.85 -0.41 1.71
N LYS A 224 -16.73 0.71 2.40
CA LYS A 224 -17.15 0.85 3.78
C LYS A 224 -18.66 1.09 3.80
N ALA A 225 -19.41 0.14 4.40
CA ALA A 225 -20.85 0.31 4.56
C ALA A 225 -21.15 1.55 5.42
N SER A 226 -22.20 2.29 5.06
CA SER A 226 -22.76 3.32 5.95
C SER A 226 -23.23 2.64 7.24
N LEU A 227 -22.93 3.23 8.38
CA LEU A 227 -23.59 2.88 9.63
C LEU A 227 -25.05 3.34 9.49
N VAL A 228 -25.97 2.36 9.39
CA VAL A 228 -27.41 2.59 9.42
C VAL A 228 -27.83 2.89 10.85
#